data_820659221d80a2d58a0e171451ef1b9d
#
_entry.id   820659221d80a2d58a0e171451ef1b9d
#
_cell.length_a   1.000
_cell.length_b   1.000
_cell.length_c   1.000
_cell.angle_alpha   90.00
_cell.angle_beta   90.00
_cell.angle_gamma   90.00
#
_symmetry.space_group_name_H-M   'P 1'
#
loop_
_entity.id
_entity.type
_entity.pdbx_description
1 polymer ?
#
loop_
_entity_poly.entity_id
_entity_poly.type
_entity_poly.pdbx_seq_one_letter_code
_entity_poly.pdbx_strand_id
1 'polypeptide(L)'
;MGSNTHHIASPDGHIIVTFEVSKKGEIFYRIVRGGEVVLSQSRLGLKLKDVPDMITGFSVASIRRNTVSESWNPVWGEESVIENNYNEMALDLVQKKIAPGREISVVFRVFNDGVGFRYEFPRQAQLGDFVIMDELTEFTFADNHTSWSLPVEGIRF
;
A
#
# COMPACT_ATOMS: atom_id res chain seq x y z
N MET A 1 -19.77 -8.87 13.35
CA MET A 1 -18.80 -9.16 12.27
C MET A 1 -18.09 -7.83 12.00
N GLY A 2 -16.82 -7.72 12.32
CA GLY A 2 -16.07 -6.48 12.09
C GLY A 2 -16.01 -6.18 10.59
N SER A 3 -16.12 -4.90 10.22
CA SER A 3 -15.91 -4.46 8.85
C SER A 3 -14.47 -4.77 8.46
N ASN A 4 -14.25 -5.47 7.34
CA ASN A 4 -12.93 -5.70 6.76
C ASN A 4 -12.47 -4.51 5.90
N THR A 5 -13.08 -3.33 6.10
CA THR A 5 -12.83 -2.11 5.34
C THR A 5 -12.26 -1.05 6.27
N HIS A 6 -11.15 -0.44 5.87
CA HIS A 6 -10.40 0.55 6.63
C HIS A 6 -10.09 1.75 5.76
N HIS A 7 -10.11 2.95 6.34
CA HIS A 7 -9.93 4.21 5.63
C HIS A 7 -8.82 5.04 6.26
N ILE A 8 -8.10 5.78 5.43
CA ILE A 8 -7.19 6.83 5.83
C ILE A 8 -7.34 8.02 4.89
N ALA A 9 -7.32 9.23 5.41
CA ALA A 9 -7.38 10.46 4.64
C ALA A 9 -6.04 11.20 4.66
N SER A 10 -5.82 12.07 3.67
CA SER A 10 -4.77 13.10 3.70
C SER A 10 -4.97 14.06 4.87
N PRO A 11 -3.95 14.82 5.30
CA PRO A 11 -4.10 15.81 6.36
C PRO A 11 -5.21 16.83 6.10
N ASP A 12 -5.42 17.24 4.84
CA ASP A 12 -6.49 18.13 4.42
C ASP A 12 -7.85 17.45 4.16
N GLY A 13 -7.88 16.10 4.22
CA GLY A 13 -9.09 15.30 4.02
C GLY A 13 -9.54 15.12 2.56
N HIS A 14 -8.82 15.68 1.58
CA HIS A 14 -9.23 15.63 0.18
C HIS A 14 -8.94 14.27 -0.49
N ILE A 15 -7.90 13.56 -0.07
CA ILE A 15 -7.56 12.24 -0.58
C ILE A 15 -7.94 11.18 0.46
N ILE A 16 -8.68 10.18 0.05
CA ILE A 16 -9.10 9.07 0.92
C ILE A 16 -8.68 7.76 0.27
N VAL A 17 -7.91 6.98 1.01
CA VAL A 17 -7.59 5.59 0.67
C VAL A 17 -8.51 4.67 1.47
N THR A 18 -9.14 3.76 0.77
CA THR A 18 -9.93 2.67 1.36
C THR A 18 -9.20 1.36 1.12
N PHE A 19 -8.94 0.60 2.17
CA PHE A 19 -8.39 -0.75 2.12
C PHE A 19 -9.45 -1.76 2.52
N GLU A 20 -9.51 -2.87 1.80
CA GLU A 20 -10.52 -3.90 2.02
C GLU A 20 -9.92 -5.30 1.93
N VAL A 21 -10.38 -6.20 2.80
CA VAL A 21 -10.10 -7.64 2.72
C VAL A 21 -11.39 -8.37 2.38
N SER A 22 -11.41 -9.08 1.25
CA SER A 22 -12.56 -9.85 0.79
C SER A 22 -12.84 -11.07 1.70
N LYS A 23 -14.01 -11.71 1.51
CA LYS A 23 -14.35 -12.96 2.22
C LYS A 23 -13.38 -14.10 1.93
N LYS A 24 -12.67 -14.05 0.79
CA LYS A 24 -11.61 -15.01 0.42
C LYS A 24 -10.24 -14.63 0.97
N GLY A 25 -10.12 -13.45 1.60
CA GLY A 25 -8.86 -12.90 2.08
C GLY A 25 -8.00 -12.31 0.97
N GLU A 26 -8.60 -11.85 -0.13
CA GLU A 26 -7.93 -11.04 -1.14
C GLU A 26 -7.88 -9.60 -0.62
N ILE A 27 -6.81 -8.88 -0.93
CA ILE A 27 -6.60 -7.52 -0.48
C ILE A 27 -6.76 -6.54 -1.64
N PHE A 28 -7.53 -5.47 -1.38
CA PHE A 28 -7.83 -4.44 -2.35
C PHE A 28 -7.65 -3.06 -1.73
N TYR A 29 -7.43 -2.08 -2.60
CA TYR A 29 -7.46 -0.68 -2.23
C TYR A 29 -8.21 0.15 -3.28
N ARG A 30 -8.64 1.34 -2.88
CA ARG A 30 -9.33 2.32 -3.71
C ARG A 30 -8.88 3.71 -3.28
N ILE A 31 -8.80 4.65 -4.23
CA ILE A 31 -8.43 6.04 -3.95
C ILE A 31 -9.50 6.98 -4.50
N VAL A 32 -9.93 7.91 -3.63
CA VAL A 32 -10.87 9.00 -3.95
C VAL A 32 -10.17 10.33 -3.68
N ARG A 33 -10.32 11.31 -4.55
CA ARG A 33 -9.84 12.69 -4.37
C ARG A 33 -10.95 13.68 -4.62
N GLY A 34 -11.21 14.56 -3.65
CA GLY A 34 -12.27 15.57 -3.78
C GLY A 34 -13.67 15.02 -4.02
N GLY A 35 -13.94 13.77 -3.58
CA GLY A 35 -15.21 13.07 -3.82
C GLY A 35 -15.24 12.24 -5.11
N GLU A 36 -14.28 12.40 -6.02
CA GLU A 36 -14.18 11.64 -7.27
C GLU A 36 -13.27 10.43 -7.14
N VAL A 37 -13.63 9.34 -7.80
CA VAL A 37 -12.84 8.11 -7.81
C VAL A 37 -11.67 8.27 -8.77
N VAL A 38 -10.45 8.19 -8.26
CA VAL A 38 -9.22 8.20 -9.07
C VAL A 38 -8.81 6.77 -9.41
N LEU A 39 -8.69 5.92 -8.38
CA LEU A 39 -8.49 4.48 -8.55
C LEU A 39 -9.72 3.75 -8.02
N SER A 40 -10.31 2.94 -8.87
CA SER A 40 -11.34 1.96 -8.53
C SER A 40 -10.71 0.83 -7.70
N GLN A 41 -11.50 -0.17 -7.34
CA GLN A 41 -11.00 -1.33 -6.60
C GLN A 41 -9.82 -1.98 -7.34
N SER A 42 -8.64 -1.89 -6.77
CA SER A 42 -7.37 -2.37 -7.30
C SER A 42 -6.81 -3.43 -6.36
N ARG A 43 -6.38 -4.55 -6.89
CA ARG A 43 -5.87 -5.68 -6.10
C ARG A 43 -4.41 -5.48 -5.73
N LEU A 44 -4.03 -6.04 -4.57
CA LEU A 44 -2.65 -6.20 -4.12
C LEU A 44 -2.33 -7.69 -3.99
N GLY A 45 -1.07 -8.06 -4.22
CA GLY A 45 -0.64 -9.44 -4.07
C GLY A 45 0.73 -9.70 -4.69
N LEU A 46 1.32 -10.83 -4.30
CA LEU A 46 2.65 -11.24 -4.76
C LEU A 46 2.64 -12.72 -5.12
N LYS A 47 3.26 -13.08 -6.25
CA LYS A 47 3.61 -14.45 -6.57
C LYS A 47 5.02 -14.75 -6.10
N LEU A 48 5.17 -15.86 -5.44
CA LEU A 48 6.43 -16.30 -4.85
C LEU A 48 6.95 -17.55 -5.55
N LYS A 49 8.27 -17.71 -5.57
CA LYS A 49 8.92 -18.91 -6.08
C LYS A 49 8.93 -20.02 -5.02
N ASP A 50 8.54 -21.21 -5.42
CA ASP A 50 8.65 -22.47 -4.62
C ASP A 50 7.91 -22.46 -3.27
N VAL A 51 7.11 -21.43 -2.99
CA VAL A 51 6.24 -21.31 -1.82
C VAL A 51 4.87 -20.75 -2.23
N PRO A 52 3.80 -20.99 -1.45
CA PRO A 52 2.47 -20.50 -1.80
C PRO A 52 2.44 -18.97 -1.95
N ASP A 53 1.66 -18.49 -2.92
CA ASP A 53 1.51 -17.07 -3.23
C ASP A 53 0.88 -16.26 -2.07
N MET A 54 1.16 -14.97 -2.03
CA MET A 54 0.56 -14.00 -1.15
C MET A 54 -0.56 -13.22 -1.87
N ILE A 55 -1.65 -13.92 -2.19
CA ILE A 55 -2.78 -13.39 -2.97
C ILE A 55 -4.10 -13.47 -2.18
N THR A 56 -4.30 -14.55 -1.44
CA THR A 56 -5.56 -14.85 -0.73
C THR A 56 -5.32 -15.37 0.67
N GLY A 57 -6.40 -15.48 1.47
CA GLY A 57 -6.34 -16.06 2.80
C GLY A 57 -5.89 -15.09 3.89
N PHE A 58 -5.79 -13.81 3.57
CA PHE A 58 -5.44 -12.78 4.53
C PHE A 58 -6.60 -12.39 5.46
N SER A 59 -6.24 -11.97 6.64
CA SER A 59 -7.10 -11.24 7.59
C SER A 59 -6.28 -10.14 8.25
N VAL A 60 -6.91 -9.05 8.60
CA VAL A 60 -6.28 -7.96 9.37
C VAL A 60 -6.04 -8.44 10.79
N ALA A 61 -4.79 -8.41 11.23
CA ALA A 61 -4.39 -8.72 12.59
C ALA A 61 -4.35 -7.46 13.46
N SER A 62 -3.76 -6.38 12.96
CA SER A 62 -3.70 -5.10 13.65
C SER A 62 -3.64 -3.94 12.66
N ILE A 63 -3.94 -2.73 13.16
CA ILE A 63 -3.84 -1.49 12.39
C ILE A 63 -3.14 -0.46 13.25
N ARG A 64 -2.09 0.12 12.71
CA ARG A 64 -1.37 1.23 13.33
C ARG A 64 -1.58 2.49 12.50
N ARG A 65 -1.77 3.63 13.17
CA ARG A 65 -1.96 4.93 12.53
C ARG A 65 -0.97 5.92 13.11
N ASN A 66 -0.44 6.78 12.24
CA ASN A 66 0.46 7.84 12.62
C ASN A 66 0.16 9.08 11.77
N THR A 67 0.46 10.26 12.31
CA THR A 67 0.46 11.54 11.59
C THR A 67 1.83 12.13 11.72
N VAL A 68 2.43 12.50 10.60
CA VAL A 68 3.73 13.16 10.52
C VAL A 68 3.53 14.56 9.97
N SER A 69 4.09 15.54 10.65
CA SER A 69 4.15 16.93 10.22
C SER A 69 5.52 17.47 10.58
N GLU A 70 6.38 17.53 9.60
CA GLU A 70 7.77 17.97 9.76
C GLU A 70 8.19 18.80 8.55
N SER A 71 9.14 19.69 8.75
CA SER A 71 9.74 20.47 7.68
C SER A 71 11.23 20.60 7.90
N TRP A 72 11.96 20.72 6.81
CA TRP A 72 13.40 20.99 6.85
C TRP A 72 13.84 21.87 5.70
N ASN A 73 14.96 22.57 5.89
CA ASN A 73 15.59 23.35 4.85
C ASN A 73 16.69 22.49 4.19
N PRO A 74 16.56 22.15 2.90
CA PRO A 74 17.61 21.42 2.21
C PRO A 74 18.85 22.32 2.05
N VAL A 75 20.03 21.72 2.04
CA VAL A 75 21.29 22.46 1.86
C VAL A 75 21.39 23.05 0.46
N TRP A 76 20.71 22.44 -0.51
CA TRP A 76 20.65 22.85 -1.92
C TRP A 76 19.40 22.23 -2.56
N GLY A 77 18.90 22.86 -3.62
CA GLY A 77 17.64 22.46 -4.30
C GLY A 77 16.87 23.69 -4.76
N GLU A 78 15.77 23.44 -5.47
CA GLU A 78 14.87 24.49 -5.95
C GLU A 78 13.96 25.03 -4.83
N GLU A 79 13.63 24.16 -3.86
CA GLU A 79 12.78 24.50 -2.72
C GLU A 79 13.61 24.92 -1.51
N SER A 80 13.23 26.02 -0.87
CA SER A 80 13.87 26.53 0.34
C SER A 80 13.43 25.80 1.61
N VAL A 81 12.23 25.21 1.59
CA VAL A 81 11.63 24.42 2.68
C VAL A 81 10.95 23.22 2.06
N ILE A 82 11.25 22.05 2.57
CA ILE A 82 10.53 20.83 2.22
C ILE A 82 9.58 20.51 3.37
N GLU A 83 8.30 20.39 3.06
CA GLU A 83 7.25 19.96 3.98
C GLU A 83 6.97 18.46 3.77
N ASN A 84 6.98 17.70 4.87
CA ASN A 84 6.67 16.28 4.87
C ASN A 84 5.49 16.03 5.79
N ASN A 85 4.29 16.28 5.27
CA ASN A 85 3.04 16.20 6.00
C ASN A 85 2.17 15.07 5.43
N TYR A 86 1.97 14.01 6.22
CA TYR A 86 1.16 12.87 5.80
C TYR A 86 0.50 12.17 6.97
N ASN A 87 -0.57 11.46 6.68
CA ASN A 87 -1.12 10.44 7.55
C ASN A 87 -0.66 9.05 7.07
N GLU A 88 -0.28 8.19 8.00
CA GLU A 88 0.17 6.82 7.75
C GLU A 88 -0.80 5.82 8.36
N MET A 89 -1.11 4.77 7.61
CA MET A 89 -1.85 3.61 8.09
C MET A 89 -1.09 2.34 7.70
N ALA A 90 -0.64 1.60 8.71
CA ALA A 90 -0.03 0.29 8.53
C ALA A 90 -1.05 -0.78 8.93
N LEU A 91 -1.33 -1.69 8.00
CA LEU A 91 -2.22 -2.83 8.20
C LEU A 91 -1.36 -4.08 8.27
N ASP A 92 -1.30 -4.68 9.45
CA ASP A 92 -0.62 -5.95 9.67
C ASP A 92 -1.57 -7.09 9.33
N LEU A 93 -1.22 -7.89 8.34
CA LEU A 93 -2.03 -8.94 7.76
C LEU A 93 -1.44 -10.31 8.06
N VAL A 94 -2.30 -11.27 8.34
CA VAL A 94 -1.92 -12.68 8.54
C VAL A 94 -2.62 -13.54 7.51
N GLN A 95 -1.84 -14.35 6.78
CA GLN A 95 -2.34 -15.33 5.83
C GLN A 95 -2.59 -16.67 6.54
N LYS A 96 -3.80 -16.81 7.10
CA LYS A 96 -4.15 -17.92 8.01
C LYS A 96 -4.25 -19.30 7.35
N LYS A 97 -4.50 -19.38 6.05
CA LYS A 97 -4.64 -20.67 5.34
C LYS A 97 -3.33 -21.44 5.21
N ILE A 98 -2.22 -20.82 5.55
CA ILE A 98 -0.90 -21.43 5.56
C ILE A 98 -0.48 -21.55 7.02
N ALA A 99 -0.47 -22.75 7.57
CA ALA A 99 -0.06 -22.97 8.95
C ALA A 99 1.47 -22.89 9.10
N PRO A 100 1.97 -22.16 10.11
CA PRO A 100 1.26 -21.47 11.20
C PRO A 100 0.79 -20.03 10.90
N GLY A 101 0.79 -19.58 9.67
CA GLY A 101 0.42 -18.23 9.26
C GLY A 101 1.64 -17.40 8.86
N ARG A 102 1.53 -16.70 7.73
CA ARG A 102 2.56 -15.75 7.28
C ARG A 102 2.08 -14.33 7.47
N GLU A 103 2.98 -13.46 7.85
CA GLU A 103 2.70 -12.04 8.10
C GLU A 103 3.26 -11.16 6.99
N ILE A 104 2.51 -10.11 6.65
CA ILE A 104 2.92 -9.03 5.77
C ILE A 104 2.21 -7.76 6.25
N SER A 105 2.86 -6.62 6.15
CA SER A 105 2.22 -5.34 6.38
C SER A 105 2.09 -4.57 5.07
N VAL A 106 0.95 -3.90 4.88
CA VAL A 106 0.75 -2.90 3.82
C VAL A 106 0.67 -1.55 4.49
N VAL A 107 1.57 -0.65 4.12
CA VAL A 107 1.69 0.67 4.73
C VAL A 107 1.35 1.73 3.69
N PHE A 108 0.30 2.49 3.94
CA PHE A 108 -0.10 3.65 3.14
C PHE A 108 0.37 4.93 3.80
N ARG A 109 0.93 5.84 3.00
CA ARG A 109 1.16 7.24 3.33
C ARG A 109 0.31 8.10 2.42
N VAL A 110 -0.51 8.96 3.01
CA VAL A 110 -1.44 9.81 2.29
C VAL A 110 -1.05 11.27 2.57
N PHE A 111 -0.55 11.91 1.54
CA PHE A 111 -0.19 13.32 1.49
C PHE A 111 -1.36 14.14 0.92
N ASN A 112 -1.30 15.47 0.98
CA ASN A 112 -2.33 16.34 0.38
C ASN A 112 -2.33 16.29 -1.15
N ASP A 113 -1.21 15.90 -1.75
CA ASP A 113 -0.98 15.83 -3.19
C ASP A 113 -0.84 14.42 -3.76
N GLY A 114 -0.75 13.40 -2.91
CA GLY A 114 -0.53 12.04 -3.40
C GLY A 114 -0.65 10.93 -2.36
N VAL A 115 -0.52 9.71 -2.86
CA VAL A 115 -0.53 8.47 -2.07
C VAL A 115 0.66 7.63 -2.45
N GLY A 116 1.40 7.16 -1.45
CA GLY A 116 2.39 6.11 -1.60
C GLY A 116 2.03 4.90 -0.73
N PHE A 117 2.43 3.72 -1.15
CA PHE A 117 2.34 2.54 -0.30
C PHE A 117 3.51 1.60 -0.52
N ARG A 118 3.73 0.72 0.45
CA ARG A 118 4.76 -0.31 0.40
C ARG A 118 4.33 -1.57 1.12
N TYR A 119 4.94 -2.68 0.75
CA TYR A 119 4.89 -3.92 1.51
C TYR A 119 6.05 -3.96 2.51
N GLU A 120 5.79 -4.45 3.70
CA GLU A 120 6.81 -4.76 4.71
C GLU A 120 6.71 -6.22 5.09
N PHE A 121 7.84 -6.92 5.12
CA PHE A 121 7.94 -8.33 5.48
C PHE A 121 8.64 -8.43 6.84
N PRO A 122 7.90 -8.64 7.93
CA PRO A 122 8.51 -8.83 9.24
C PRO A 122 9.34 -10.12 9.24
N ARG A 123 10.42 -10.13 10.02
CA ARG A 123 11.19 -11.38 10.21
C ARG A 123 10.33 -12.42 10.89
N GLN A 124 10.18 -13.58 10.27
CA GLN A 124 9.29 -14.65 10.71
C GLN A 124 9.84 -16.01 10.28
N ALA A 125 9.61 -17.05 11.09
CA ALA A 125 10.10 -18.39 10.79
C ALA A 125 9.41 -19.03 9.57
N GLN A 126 8.19 -18.57 9.25
CA GLN A 126 7.33 -19.10 8.18
C GLN A 126 7.69 -18.53 6.79
N LEU A 127 8.52 -17.51 6.75
CA LEU A 127 8.98 -16.86 5.53
C LEU A 127 10.45 -16.47 5.74
N GLY A 128 11.35 -17.39 5.37
CA GLY A 128 12.79 -17.16 5.32
C GLY A 128 13.16 -16.33 4.09
N ASP A 129 14.24 -16.68 3.45
CA ASP A 129 14.59 -16.11 2.14
C ASP A 129 13.57 -16.58 1.09
N PHE A 130 13.00 -15.64 0.35
CA PHE A 130 12.03 -15.92 -0.70
C PHE A 130 12.29 -15.05 -1.93
N VAL A 131 11.83 -15.52 -3.07
CA VAL A 131 11.95 -14.82 -4.35
C VAL A 131 10.57 -14.38 -4.80
N ILE A 132 10.38 -13.10 -5.05
CA ILE A 132 9.18 -12.55 -5.68
C ILE A 132 9.31 -12.78 -7.18
N MET A 133 8.38 -13.54 -7.75
CA MET A 133 8.32 -13.83 -9.18
C MET A 133 7.50 -12.79 -9.93
N ASP A 134 6.47 -12.23 -9.28
CA ASP A 134 5.58 -11.27 -9.90
C ASP A 134 4.89 -10.43 -8.80
N GLU A 135 4.77 -9.14 -9.03
CA GLU A 135 3.97 -8.23 -8.22
C GLU A 135 2.63 -7.97 -8.92
N LEU A 136 1.54 -8.36 -8.26
CA LEU A 136 0.19 -8.28 -8.81
C LEU A 136 -0.54 -6.99 -8.39
N THR A 137 0.20 -5.94 -8.12
CA THR A 137 -0.35 -4.62 -7.79
C THR A 137 -1.08 -4.04 -8.98
N GLU A 138 -2.37 -3.78 -8.82
CA GLU A 138 -3.22 -3.17 -9.85
C GLU A 138 -3.37 -1.67 -9.59
N PHE A 139 -3.49 -0.90 -10.67
CA PHE A 139 -3.85 0.53 -10.69
C PHE A 139 -5.04 0.68 -11.65
N THR A 140 -6.23 0.38 -11.16
CA THR A 140 -7.46 0.43 -11.95
C THR A 140 -8.01 1.84 -11.98
N PHE A 141 -7.59 2.64 -12.95
CA PHE A 141 -8.08 4.00 -13.13
C PHE A 141 -9.59 4.01 -13.41
N ALA A 142 -10.31 4.95 -12.77
CA ALA A 142 -11.75 5.06 -12.92
C ALA A 142 -12.16 5.70 -14.25
N ASP A 143 -11.26 6.44 -14.89
CA ASP A 143 -11.48 7.14 -16.15
C ASP A 143 -10.18 7.20 -16.97
N ASN A 144 -10.24 7.77 -18.16
CA ASN A 144 -9.09 7.96 -19.04
C ASN A 144 -8.26 9.18 -18.57
N HIS A 145 -7.34 8.92 -17.66
CA HIS A 145 -6.41 9.92 -17.11
C HIS A 145 -5.12 10.01 -17.94
N THR A 146 -4.50 11.18 -17.96
CA THR A 146 -3.14 11.32 -18.47
C THR A 146 -2.17 10.74 -17.45
N SER A 147 -1.32 9.81 -17.88
CA SER A 147 -0.26 9.25 -17.06
C SER A 147 1.12 9.73 -17.53
N TRP A 148 2.00 9.97 -16.56
CA TRP A 148 3.41 10.27 -16.83
C TRP A 148 4.23 9.07 -16.33
N SER A 149 4.90 8.39 -17.25
CA SER A 149 5.71 7.22 -16.91
C SER A 149 7.12 7.39 -17.47
N LEU A 150 8.11 7.01 -16.68
CA LEU A 150 9.49 6.88 -17.14
C LEU A 150 9.82 5.39 -17.23
N PRO A 151 9.86 4.79 -18.43
CA PRO A 151 10.30 3.42 -18.57
C PRO A 151 11.79 3.33 -18.27
N VAL A 152 12.16 2.55 -17.28
CA VAL A 152 13.55 2.29 -16.89
C VAL A 152 14.01 1.04 -17.65
N GLU A 153 14.14 1.15 -18.96
CA GLU A 153 14.76 0.09 -19.78
C GLU A 153 16.28 0.28 -19.80
N GLY A 154 17.00 -0.71 -19.34
CA GLY A 154 18.42 -0.86 -19.66
C GLY A 154 19.43 -0.31 -18.67
N ILE A 155 19.09 0.00 -17.44
CA ILE A 155 20.11 0.18 -16.39
C ILE A 155 20.57 -1.22 -15.95
N ARG A 156 21.60 -1.73 -16.63
CA ARG A 156 22.39 -2.86 -16.13
C ARG A 156 23.45 -2.29 -15.20
N PHE A 157 23.34 -2.58 -13.92
CA PHE A 157 24.42 -2.38 -12.97
C PHE A 157 25.42 -3.52 -13.06
#